data_cc742b88f3117d87a3b0aea5f60d6750
#
_entry.id   cc742b88f3117d87a3b0aea5f60d6750
#
_cell.length_a   1.000
_cell.length_b   1.000
_cell.length_c   1.000
_cell.angle_alpha   90.00
_cell.angle_beta   90.00
_cell.angle_gamma   90.00
#
_symmetry.space_group_name_H-M   'P 1'
#
loop_
_entity.id
_entity.type
_entity.pdbx_description
1 polymer ?
#
loop_
_entity_poly.entity_id
_entity_poly.type
_entity_poly.pdbx_seq_one_letter_code
_entity_poly.pdbx_strand_id
1 'polypeptide(L)'
;ALKHLIVSGNALIFMGKDGLKHFPLQRYVVNRDGNGNIIEIVTKEIISRKVLGIEPKPSYPNDPNRQGAGSDEDDAEVYTCVKMEPKSGRWIWHQEVDDMIIPESRSTAPKNANPWLVLRFNTVDGEDYGRGRVEEFIGDLRSLDGLSQALVEGSAVASKVVFLVSPSATTKPQTLSQAGNGAIIQGRPEDVGVVQVGKTADFQTASQLMIGLEKRISEGFLILNVRDSERTTAEEVRMTQLELEQSLGGLFSLLTVEFLIPYLNRTLLVLQRSNQIPKLPKDIVRPRIVAGVNQLGRGQDAQALTQFMGTI
;
A
#
# COMPACT_ATOMS: atom_id res chain seq x y z
N ALA A 1 1.05 1.45 -7.83
CA ALA A 1 -0.38 1.12 -7.75
C ALA A 1 -0.65 -0.03 -6.76
N LEU A 2 -0.06 -1.24 -6.95
CA LEU A 2 -0.36 -2.40 -6.08
C LEU A 2 -0.06 -2.16 -4.59
N LYS A 3 1.07 -1.52 -4.26
CA LYS A 3 1.37 -1.14 -2.86
C LYS A 3 0.29 -0.23 -2.28
N HIS A 4 -0.17 0.78 -3.03
CA HIS A 4 -1.25 1.66 -2.59
C HIS A 4 -2.56 0.90 -2.43
N LEU A 5 -2.88 -0.03 -3.34
CA LEU A 5 -4.07 -0.85 -3.24
C LEU A 5 -4.09 -1.70 -1.96
N ILE A 6 -2.97 -2.32 -1.60
CA ILE A 6 -2.88 -3.12 -0.36
C ILE A 6 -2.95 -2.22 0.88
N VAL A 7 -2.24 -1.09 0.89
CA VAL A 7 -2.15 -0.20 2.06
C VAL A 7 -3.44 0.57 2.29
N SER A 8 -3.89 1.34 1.27
CA SER A 8 -5.05 2.24 1.38
C SER A 8 -6.36 1.64 0.87
N GLY A 9 -6.32 0.44 0.28
CA GLY A 9 -7.49 -0.19 -0.30
C GLY A 9 -7.92 0.39 -1.64
N ASN A 10 -7.21 1.39 -2.18
CA ASN A 10 -7.66 2.14 -3.33
C ASN A 10 -6.50 2.51 -4.25
N ALA A 11 -6.74 2.46 -5.56
CA ALA A 11 -5.81 2.95 -6.56
C ALA A 11 -6.56 3.35 -7.83
N LEU A 12 -6.19 4.48 -8.42
CA LEU A 12 -6.68 4.90 -9.72
C LEU A 12 -5.56 4.78 -10.74
N ILE A 13 -5.84 4.14 -11.87
CA ILE A 13 -4.92 3.97 -12.98
C ILE A 13 -5.55 4.58 -14.24
N PHE A 14 -4.84 5.46 -14.89
CA PHE A 14 -5.20 5.99 -16.20
C PHE A 14 -4.39 5.32 -17.31
N MET A 15 -5.08 4.85 -18.33
CA MET A 15 -4.48 4.25 -19.54
C MET A 15 -4.25 5.35 -20.59
N GLY A 16 -3.09 6.00 -20.50
CA GLY A 16 -2.66 7.02 -21.46
C GLY A 16 -2.03 6.43 -22.72
N LYS A 17 -1.61 7.32 -23.63
CA LYS A 17 -0.85 6.93 -24.86
C LYS A 17 0.54 6.40 -24.49
N ASP A 18 1.17 6.98 -23.48
CA ASP A 18 2.54 6.69 -23.05
C ASP A 18 2.61 5.57 -22.00
N GLY A 19 1.48 4.93 -21.68
CA GLY A 19 1.40 3.84 -20.72
C GLY A 19 0.40 4.07 -19.60
N LEU A 20 0.65 3.40 -18.47
CA LEU A 20 -0.21 3.45 -17.29
C LEU A 20 0.27 4.54 -16.32
N LYS A 21 -0.61 5.48 -16.00
CA LYS A 21 -0.37 6.52 -15.00
C LYS A 21 -1.16 6.22 -13.74
N HIS A 22 -0.48 6.20 -12.61
CA HIS A 22 -1.07 5.94 -11.30
C HIS A 22 -1.36 7.24 -10.55
N PHE A 23 -2.55 7.33 -9.98
CA PHE A 23 -2.97 8.41 -9.09
C PHE A 23 -3.11 7.84 -7.67
N PRO A 24 -2.37 8.38 -6.68
CA PRO A 24 -2.55 8.01 -5.27
C PRO A 24 -3.87 8.56 -4.75
N LEU A 25 -4.42 7.94 -3.70
CA LEU A 25 -5.74 8.27 -3.12
C LEU A 25 -5.91 9.77 -2.80
N GLN A 26 -4.84 10.47 -2.44
CA GLN A 26 -4.84 11.90 -2.15
C GLN A 26 -5.08 12.81 -3.37
N ARG A 27 -4.98 12.25 -4.58
CA ARG A 27 -5.07 13.00 -5.84
C ARG A 27 -6.28 12.66 -6.68
N TYR A 28 -7.26 11.94 -6.14
CA TYR A 28 -8.51 11.69 -6.83
C TYR A 28 -9.65 11.46 -5.85
N VAL A 29 -10.85 11.72 -6.34
CA VAL A 29 -12.10 11.38 -5.67
C VAL A 29 -12.99 10.61 -6.64
N VAL A 30 -13.81 9.73 -6.11
CA VAL A 30 -14.74 8.90 -6.87
C VAL A 30 -16.10 8.94 -6.22
N ASN A 31 -17.13 9.00 -7.04
CA ASN A 31 -18.53 8.87 -6.63
C ASN A 31 -19.12 7.62 -7.32
N ARG A 32 -19.85 6.80 -6.56
CA ARG A 32 -20.47 5.57 -7.04
C ARG A 32 -21.98 5.58 -6.76
N ASP A 33 -22.70 4.76 -7.50
CA ASP A 33 -24.10 4.49 -7.22
C ASP A 33 -24.25 3.44 -6.11
N GLY A 34 -25.50 3.22 -5.64
CA GLY A 34 -25.79 2.20 -4.63
C GLY A 34 -25.43 0.76 -5.02
N ASN A 35 -25.14 0.49 -6.29
CA ASN A 35 -24.68 -0.79 -6.79
C ASN A 35 -23.15 -0.85 -6.94
N GLY A 36 -22.43 0.19 -6.53
CA GLY A 36 -20.99 0.31 -6.63
C GLY A 36 -20.46 0.68 -8.01
N ASN A 37 -21.32 1.01 -9.00
CA ASN A 37 -20.86 1.49 -10.30
C ASN A 37 -20.34 2.92 -10.20
N ILE A 38 -19.26 3.21 -10.91
CA ILE A 38 -18.66 4.53 -10.93
C ILE A 38 -19.55 5.50 -11.71
N ILE A 39 -19.92 6.61 -11.10
CA ILE A 39 -20.66 7.72 -11.71
C ILE A 39 -19.71 8.82 -12.16
N GLU A 40 -18.79 9.20 -11.28
CA GLU A 40 -17.88 10.32 -11.49
C GLU A 40 -16.51 10.05 -10.88
N ILE A 41 -15.47 10.56 -11.53
CA ILE A 41 -14.10 10.55 -11.04
C ILE A 41 -13.54 11.97 -11.25
N VAL A 42 -12.91 12.54 -10.23
CA VAL A 42 -12.15 13.78 -10.37
C VAL A 42 -10.72 13.53 -9.92
N THR A 43 -9.75 13.88 -10.77
CA THR A 43 -8.32 13.80 -10.41
C THR A 43 -7.73 15.20 -10.30
N LYS A 44 -6.73 15.33 -9.41
CA LYS A 44 -5.96 16.56 -9.21
C LYS A 44 -4.50 16.32 -9.57
N GLU A 45 -3.94 17.14 -10.41
CA GLU A 45 -2.53 17.14 -10.79
C GLU A 45 -1.94 18.54 -10.65
N ILE A 46 -0.66 18.59 -10.34
CA ILE A 46 0.10 19.84 -10.32
C ILE A 46 1.00 19.84 -11.54
N ILE A 47 0.80 20.78 -12.45
CA ILE A 47 1.50 20.87 -13.73
C ILE A 47 1.97 22.32 -13.93
N SER A 48 3.20 22.50 -14.41
CA SER A 48 3.70 23.84 -14.71
C SER A 48 2.85 24.55 -15.76
N ARG A 49 2.50 25.81 -15.51
CA ARG A 49 1.72 26.67 -16.42
C ARG A 49 2.37 26.80 -17.79
N LYS A 50 3.70 26.80 -17.83
CA LYS A 50 4.47 26.82 -19.10
C LYS A 50 4.17 25.60 -19.96
N VAL A 51 4.05 24.43 -19.36
CA VAL A 51 3.71 23.18 -20.06
C VAL A 51 2.28 23.21 -20.59
N LEU A 52 1.38 23.86 -19.86
CA LEU A 52 -0.03 24.02 -20.25
C LEU A 52 -0.25 25.15 -21.26
N GLY A 53 0.77 25.97 -21.54
CA GLY A 53 0.64 27.15 -22.39
C GLY A 53 -0.27 28.25 -21.79
N ILE A 54 -0.40 28.29 -20.47
CA ILE A 54 -1.21 29.25 -19.72
C ILE A 54 -0.31 30.33 -19.13
N GLU A 55 -0.77 31.60 -19.18
CA GLU A 55 -0.01 32.70 -18.58
C GLU A 55 0.24 32.48 -17.07
N PRO A 56 1.43 32.85 -16.58
CA PRO A 56 1.74 32.80 -15.15
C PRO A 56 0.75 33.67 -14.37
N LYS A 57 0.36 33.26 -13.15
CA LYS A 57 -0.42 34.16 -12.29
C LYS A 57 0.41 35.41 -11.97
N PRO A 58 -0.20 36.62 -12.04
CA PRO A 58 0.53 37.83 -11.67
C PRO A 58 1.02 37.72 -10.24
N SER A 59 2.33 37.89 -10.08
CA SER A 59 2.96 37.90 -8.77
C SER A 59 2.59 39.22 -8.06
N TYR A 60 1.85 39.11 -6.95
CA TYR A 60 1.62 40.22 -6.04
C TYR A 60 2.70 40.22 -4.94
N PRO A 61 3.68 41.16 -4.96
CA PRO A 61 4.84 41.14 -4.07
C PRO A 61 4.54 41.29 -2.57
N ASN A 62 3.30 41.62 -2.20
CA ASN A 62 2.91 41.99 -0.82
C ASN A 62 1.82 41.09 -0.21
N ASP A 63 1.73 39.83 -0.55
CA ASP A 63 0.81 38.92 0.15
C ASP A 63 1.49 38.42 1.44
N PRO A 64 1.00 38.83 2.65
CA PRO A 64 1.60 38.45 3.93
C PRO A 64 1.49 36.97 4.26
N ASN A 65 0.71 36.18 3.54
CA ASN A 65 0.59 34.74 3.70
C ASN A 65 1.65 33.95 2.88
N ARG A 66 2.53 34.62 2.16
CA ARG A 66 3.58 34.06 1.29
C ARG A 66 4.95 33.98 1.95
N GLN A 67 5.06 33.52 3.18
CA GLN A 67 6.37 33.20 3.74
C GLN A 67 6.81 31.79 3.26
N GLY A 68 7.66 31.75 2.24
CA GLY A 68 8.38 30.54 1.83
C GLY A 68 8.16 30.00 0.41
N ALA A 69 7.49 30.73 -0.48
CA ALA A 69 7.29 30.28 -1.87
C ALA A 69 8.49 30.59 -2.77
N GLY A 70 9.45 29.69 -2.78
CA GLY A 70 10.34 29.55 -3.94
C GLY A 70 9.71 28.52 -4.88
N SER A 71 9.50 28.87 -6.15
CA SER A 71 9.09 28.01 -7.30
C SER A 71 7.62 27.66 -7.53
N ASP A 72 6.68 27.84 -6.60
CA ASP A 72 5.28 27.43 -6.80
C ASP A 72 4.44 28.36 -7.69
N GLU A 73 4.97 29.51 -8.12
CA GLU A 73 4.23 30.51 -8.92
C GLU A 73 3.97 30.06 -10.37
N ASP A 74 4.75 29.08 -10.84
CA ASP A 74 4.68 28.55 -12.19
C ASP A 74 3.76 27.30 -12.30
N ASP A 75 3.26 26.77 -11.18
CA ASP A 75 2.46 25.56 -11.14
C ASP A 75 0.97 25.85 -11.11
N ALA A 76 0.19 25.04 -11.84
CA ALA A 76 -1.27 25.07 -11.86
C ALA A 76 -1.86 23.76 -11.36
N GLU A 77 -2.95 23.85 -10.62
CA GLU A 77 -3.77 22.71 -10.28
C GLU A 77 -4.68 22.37 -11.46
N VAL A 78 -4.45 21.20 -12.05
CA VAL A 78 -5.27 20.68 -13.15
C VAL A 78 -6.24 19.65 -12.60
N TYR A 79 -7.51 19.90 -12.76
CA TYR A 79 -8.56 18.96 -12.39
C TYR A 79 -9.07 18.25 -13.65
N THR A 80 -9.09 16.91 -13.64
CA THR A 80 -9.72 16.13 -14.71
C THR A 80 -11.03 15.57 -14.20
N CYS A 81 -12.14 16.07 -14.75
CA CYS A 81 -13.50 15.65 -14.42
C CYS A 81 -13.96 14.58 -15.41
N VAL A 82 -14.22 13.36 -14.91
CA VAL A 82 -14.66 12.20 -15.71
C VAL A 82 -16.04 11.80 -15.25
N LYS A 83 -17.03 11.82 -16.16
CA LYS A 83 -18.43 11.49 -15.84
C LYS A 83 -18.99 10.44 -16.80
N MET A 84 -19.86 9.58 -16.28
CA MET A 84 -20.70 8.72 -17.09
C MET A 84 -21.93 9.51 -17.52
N GLU A 85 -22.11 9.70 -18.81
CA GLU A 85 -23.32 10.33 -19.35
C GLU A 85 -24.47 9.31 -19.46
N PRO A 86 -25.55 9.47 -18.68
CA PRO A 86 -26.63 8.46 -18.66
C PRO A 86 -27.34 8.30 -20.01
N LYS A 87 -27.47 9.39 -20.78
CA LYS A 87 -28.18 9.41 -22.07
C LYS A 87 -27.44 8.67 -23.18
N SER A 88 -26.13 8.87 -23.28
CA SER A 88 -25.30 8.26 -24.33
C SER A 88 -24.66 6.94 -23.89
N GLY A 89 -24.62 6.65 -22.59
CA GLY A 89 -23.92 5.52 -22.02
C GLY A 89 -22.40 5.58 -22.26
N ARG A 90 -21.84 6.76 -22.39
CA ARG A 90 -20.43 6.99 -22.68
C ARG A 90 -19.76 7.71 -21.51
N TRP A 91 -18.50 7.42 -21.32
CA TRP A 91 -17.62 8.20 -20.47
C TRP A 91 -17.22 9.50 -21.22
N ILE A 92 -17.32 10.63 -20.54
CA ILE A 92 -16.90 11.94 -21.03
C ILE A 92 -15.95 12.51 -19.98
N TRP A 93 -14.86 13.13 -20.43
CA TRP A 93 -13.97 13.86 -19.52
C TRP A 93 -13.41 15.11 -20.17
N HIS A 94 -13.03 16.05 -19.33
CA HIS A 94 -12.36 17.29 -19.66
C HIS A 94 -11.41 17.70 -18.53
N GLN A 95 -10.53 18.61 -18.82
CA GLN A 95 -9.62 19.20 -17.84
C GLN A 95 -9.98 20.64 -17.55
N GLU A 96 -9.81 21.06 -16.31
CA GLU A 96 -10.07 22.39 -15.79
C GLU A 96 -8.84 22.93 -15.08
N VAL A 97 -8.58 24.21 -15.27
CA VAL A 97 -7.53 24.98 -14.59
C VAL A 97 -8.10 26.34 -14.25
N ASP A 98 -7.96 26.79 -12.99
CA ASP A 98 -8.48 28.07 -12.52
C ASP A 98 -9.97 28.28 -12.90
N ASP A 99 -10.81 27.24 -12.70
CA ASP A 99 -12.25 27.20 -13.02
C ASP A 99 -12.59 27.35 -14.52
N MET A 100 -11.59 27.20 -15.39
CA MET A 100 -11.79 27.27 -16.84
C MET A 100 -11.51 25.91 -17.49
N ILE A 101 -12.42 25.45 -18.35
CA ILE A 101 -12.24 24.23 -19.12
C ILE A 101 -11.20 24.46 -20.21
N ILE A 102 -10.22 23.55 -20.28
CA ILE A 102 -9.26 23.52 -21.41
C ILE A 102 -9.99 22.95 -22.63
N PRO A 103 -10.19 23.72 -23.71
CA PRO A 103 -11.06 23.32 -24.82
C PRO A 103 -10.66 22.00 -25.50
N GLU A 104 -9.37 21.78 -25.70
CA GLU A 104 -8.83 20.59 -26.39
C GLU A 104 -8.76 19.35 -25.51
N SER A 105 -9.07 19.48 -24.21
CA SER A 105 -9.01 18.38 -23.25
C SER A 105 -10.21 17.43 -23.30
N ARG A 106 -11.30 17.83 -23.99
CA ARG A 106 -12.53 17.02 -24.06
C ARG A 106 -12.32 15.72 -24.81
N SER A 107 -12.69 14.62 -24.18
CA SER A 107 -12.57 13.30 -24.76
C SER A 107 -13.69 12.37 -24.31
N THR A 108 -13.90 11.29 -25.04
CA THR A 108 -14.95 10.32 -24.74
C THR A 108 -14.49 8.88 -24.91
N ALA A 109 -15.10 7.96 -24.16
CA ALA A 109 -14.89 6.52 -24.31
C ALA A 109 -16.22 5.74 -24.19
N PRO A 110 -16.30 4.52 -24.78
CA PRO A 110 -17.44 3.64 -24.57
C PRO A 110 -17.52 3.16 -23.12
N LYS A 111 -18.70 2.77 -22.65
CA LYS A 111 -18.94 2.29 -21.28
C LYS A 111 -17.97 1.18 -20.86
N ASN A 112 -17.75 0.21 -21.72
CA ASN A 112 -16.93 -1.00 -21.45
C ASN A 112 -15.42 -0.82 -21.73
N ALA A 113 -14.98 0.36 -22.12
CA ALA A 113 -13.57 0.65 -22.44
C ALA A 113 -13.14 2.01 -21.86
N ASN A 114 -13.49 2.25 -20.59
CA ASN A 114 -13.04 3.40 -19.83
C ASN A 114 -11.52 3.35 -19.65
N PRO A 115 -10.77 4.43 -19.97
CA PRO A 115 -9.34 4.47 -19.68
C PRO A 115 -9.01 4.71 -18.19
N TRP A 116 -9.99 5.08 -17.39
CA TRP A 116 -9.86 5.36 -15.95
C TRP A 116 -10.28 4.13 -15.15
N LEU A 117 -9.32 3.41 -14.59
CA LEU A 117 -9.52 2.17 -13.84
C LEU A 117 -9.43 2.47 -12.35
N VAL A 118 -10.57 2.43 -11.66
CA VAL A 118 -10.67 2.68 -10.22
C VAL A 118 -10.73 1.34 -9.50
N LEU A 119 -9.62 0.98 -8.86
CA LEU A 119 -9.45 -0.28 -8.17
C LEU A 119 -9.79 -0.13 -6.70
N ARG A 120 -10.50 -1.13 -6.15
CA ARG A 120 -10.75 -1.28 -4.71
C ARG A 120 -10.22 -2.63 -4.24
N PHE A 121 -9.69 -2.69 -3.02
CA PHE A 121 -9.17 -3.92 -2.45
C PHE A 121 -10.29 -4.71 -1.77
N ASN A 122 -10.78 -4.25 -0.62
CA ASN A 122 -11.95 -4.81 0.03
C ASN A 122 -13.12 -3.84 -0.14
N THR A 123 -14.21 -4.34 -0.74
CA THR A 123 -15.39 -3.52 -0.98
C THR A 123 -16.39 -3.71 0.14
N VAL A 124 -16.95 -2.59 0.62
CA VAL A 124 -18.08 -2.55 1.54
C VAL A 124 -19.26 -1.98 0.78
N ASP A 125 -20.42 -2.57 0.98
CA ASP A 125 -21.64 -2.13 0.31
C ASP A 125 -22.02 -0.71 0.74
N GLY A 126 -22.36 0.12 -0.24
CA GLY A 126 -22.68 1.54 -0.02
C GLY A 126 -21.47 2.47 0.19
N GLU A 127 -20.23 1.97 0.15
CA GLU A 127 -19.02 2.81 0.22
C GLU A 127 -18.42 3.07 -1.17
N ASP A 128 -17.99 4.31 -1.42
CA ASP A 128 -17.34 4.70 -2.67
C ASP A 128 -15.91 4.14 -2.78
N TYR A 129 -15.25 3.97 -1.62
CA TYR A 129 -13.86 3.54 -1.51
C TYR A 129 -13.76 2.13 -0.92
N GLY A 130 -12.68 1.43 -1.29
CA GLY A 130 -12.35 0.14 -0.70
C GLY A 130 -11.50 0.32 0.57
N ARG A 131 -11.48 -0.70 1.42
CA ARG A 131 -10.67 -0.74 2.64
C ARG A 131 -9.37 -1.49 2.40
N GLY A 132 -8.27 -0.93 2.91
CA GLY A 132 -6.94 -1.52 2.81
C GLY A 132 -6.59 -2.43 3.98
N ARG A 133 -5.54 -3.21 3.83
CA ARG A 133 -5.03 -4.07 4.92
C ARG A 133 -4.58 -3.28 6.13
N VAL A 134 -4.02 -2.09 5.94
CA VAL A 134 -3.60 -1.25 7.08
C VAL A 134 -4.79 -0.83 7.93
N GLU A 135 -5.94 -0.53 7.32
CA GLU A 135 -7.15 -0.21 8.05
C GLU A 135 -7.66 -1.39 8.89
N GLU A 136 -7.64 -2.60 8.33
CA GLU A 136 -8.05 -3.83 9.01
C GLU A 136 -7.16 -4.16 10.22
N PHE A 137 -5.84 -3.94 10.10
CA PHE A 137 -4.86 -4.26 11.12
C PHE A 137 -4.36 -3.05 11.91
N ILE A 138 -5.05 -1.89 11.84
CA ILE A 138 -4.59 -0.64 12.47
C ILE A 138 -4.44 -0.78 14.00
N GLY A 139 -5.30 -1.56 14.65
CA GLY A 139 -5.23 -1.84 16.08
C GLY A 139 -3.97 -2.62 16.44
N ASP A 140 -3.64 -3.64 15.66
CA ASP A 140 -2.45 -4.48 15.86
C ASP A 140 -1.17 -3.69 15.58
N LEU A 141 -1.16 -2.89 14.50
CA LEU A 141 -0.04 -2.02 14.15
C LEU A 141 0.25 -0.99 15.24
N ARG A 142 -0.79 -0.35 15.80
CA ARG A 142 -0.63 0.60 16.92
C ARG A 142 -0.13 -0.10 18.19
N SER A 143 -0.61 -1.30 18.46
CA SER A 143 -0.17 -2.08 19.62
C SER A 143 1.30 -2.49 19.46
N LEU A 144 1.71 -2.91 18.28
CA LEU A 144 3.10 -3.26 17.97
C LEU A 144 4.04 -2.05 18.13
N ASP A 145 3.64 -0.89 17.60
CA ASP A 145 4.38 0.37 17.69
C ASP A 145 4.56 0.79 19.16
N GLY A 146 3.47 0.79 19.95
CA GLY A 146 3.50 1.13 21.37
C GLY A 146 4.34 0.17 22.21
N LEU A 147 4.27 -1.16 21.96
CA LEU A 147 5.11 -2.14 22.65
C LEU A 147 6.58 -2.00 22.25
N SER A 148 6.87 -1.77 20.98
CA SER A 148 8.24 -1.54 20.49
C SER A 148 8.85 -0.29 21.13
N GLN A 149 8.11 0.81 21.19
CA GLN A 149 8.55 2.04 21.85
C GLN A 149 8.80 1.81 23.35
N ALA A 150 7.87 1.15 24.05
CA ALA A 150 8.00 0.85 25.48
C ALA A 150 9.21 -0.05 25.78
N LEU A 151 9.50 -1.04 24.92
CA LEU A 151 10.69 -1.89 25.06
C LEU A 151 11.98 -1.11 24.85
N VAL A 152 12.05 -0.23 23.85
CA VAL A 152 13.24 0.62 23.60
C VAL A 152 13.46 1.57 24.76
N GLU A 153 12.42 2.29 25.20
CA GLU A 153 12.52 3.24 26.32
C GLU A 153 12.86 2.51 27.63
N GLY A 154 12.19 1.39 27.90
CA GLY A 154 12.45 0.56 29.08
C GLY A 154 13.87 0.00 29.10
N SER A 155 14.38 -0.46 27.96
CA SER A 155 15.77 -0.92 27.83
C SER A 155 16.78 0.19 28.06
N ALA A 156 16.49 1.41 27.56
CA ALA A 156 17.32 2.57 27.79
C ALA A 156 17.35 2.98 29.28
N VAL A 157 16.22 2.85 30.00
CA VAL A 157 16.17 3.10 31.44
C VAL A 157 16.85 1.97 32.20
N ALA A 158 16.64 0.72 31.83
CA ALA A 158 17.25 -0.45 32.49
C ALA A 158 18.78 -0.48 32.32
N SER A 159 19.33 0.10 31.26
CA SER A 159 20.76 0.23 31.06
C SER A 159 21.42 1.29 31.93
N LYS A 160 20.63 2.19 32.56
CA LYS A 160 21.15 3.20 33.50
C LYS A 160 21.33 2.56 34.87
N VAL A 161 22.57 2.45 35.30
CA VAL A 161 22.92 2.06 36.65
C VAL A 161 23.06 3.31 37.48
N VAL A 162 22.24 3.44 38.54
CA VAL A 162 22.33 4.54 39.51
C VAL A 162 22.90 3.98 40.79
N PHE A 163 24.03 4.54 41.26
CA PHE A 163 24.63 4.23 42.52
C PHE A 163 24.10 5.16 43.61
N LEU A 164 23.57 4.59 44.67
CA LEU A 164 23.19 5.31 45.89
C LEU A 164 24.31 5.14 46.93
N VAL A 165 24.79 6.27 47.43
CA VAL A 165 25.76 6.25 48.52
C VAL A 165 25.08 6.75 49.78
N SER A 166 25.18 5.98 50.89
CA SER A 166 24.57 6.34 52.16
C SER A 166 25.13 7.67 52.65
N PRO A 167 24.32 8.56 53.24
CA PRO A 167 24.83 9.81 53.85
C PRO A 167 25.89 9.64 54.92
N SER A 168 25.89 8.49 55.60
CA SER A 168 26.84 8.11 56.63
C SER A 168 28.01 7.24 56.12
N ALA A 169 28.14 7.09 54.79
CA ALA A 169 29.14 6.23 54.21
C ALA A 169 30.58 6.76 54.39
N THR A 170 31.49 5.81 54.60
CA THR A 170 32.94 6.10 54.54
C THR A 170 33.44 6.24 53.12
N THR A 171 32.72 5.71 52.16
CA THR A 171 33.00 5.77 50.72
C THR A 171 32.58 7.12 50.16
N LYS A 172 33.51 7.90 49.61
CA LYS A 172 33.21 9.21 48.98
C LYS A 172 32.64 9.01 47.56
N PRO A 173 31.49 9.66 47.19
CA PRO A 173 30.92 9.55 45.87
C PRO A 173 31.89 9.94 44.73
N GLN A 174 32.72 10.94 44.95
CA GLN A 174 33.71 11.40 43.99
C GLN A 174 34.77 10.33 43.67
N THR A 175 35.22 9.59 44.68
CA THR A 175 36.20 8.51 44.50
C THR A 175 35.60 7.35 43.72
N LEU A 176 34.33 7.07 43.96
CA LEU A 176 33.58 6.02 43.22
C LEU A 176 33.36 6.42 41.73
N SER A 177 33.01 7.69 41.46
CA SER A 177 32.75 8.17 40.10
C SER A 177 34.00 8.27 39.23
N GLN A 178 35.19 8.43 39.86
CA GLN A 178 36.49 8.55 39.16
C GLN A 178 37.20 7.18 39.05
N ALA A 179 36.71 6.15 39.73
CA ALA A 179 37.32 4.84 39.72
C ALA A 179 37.18 4.15 38.35
N GLY A 180 38.31 3.75 37.78
CA GLY A 180 38.34 2.93 36.56
C GLY A 180 38.02 1.45 36.88
N ASN A 181 37.83 0.68 35.81
CA ASN A 181 37.58 -0.77 35.93
C ASN A 181 38.76 -1.47 36.62
N GLY A 182 38.46 -2.21 37.71
CA GLY A 182 39.48 -2.87 38.51
C GLY A 182 40.16 -2.00 39.57
N ALA A 183 39.72 -0.76 39.81
CA ALA A 183 40.27 0.10 40.86
C ALA A 183 39.96 -0.43 42.27
N ILE A 184 40.93 -0.32 43.18
CA ILE A 184 40.75 -0.63 44.57
C ILE A 184 40.36 0.65 45.33
N ILE A 185 39.16 0.62 45.92
CA ILE A 185 38.59 1.78 46.63
C ILE A 185 38.40 1.37 48.11
N GLN A 186 38.75 2.30 49.01
CA GLN A 186 38.50 2.11 50.42
C GLN A 186 37.04 2.42 50.77
N GLY A 187 36.28 1.45 51.34
CA GLY A 187 34.88 1.63 51.69
C GLY A 187 34.28 0.35 52.20
N ARG A 188 32.98 0.40 52.55
CA ARG A 188 32.22 -0.77 52.95
C ARG A 188 31.25 -1.11 51.83
N PRO A 189 31.02 -2.39 51.46
CA PRO A 189 30.07 -2.78 50.42
C PRO A 189 28.63 -2.32 50.71
N GLU A 190 28.28 -2.18 52.00
CA GLU A 190 26.94 -1.75 52.44
C GLU A 190 26.68 -0.25 52.24
N ASP A 191 27.78 0.56 52.06
CA ASP A 191 27.70 2.00 51.85
C ASP A 191 27.16 2.36 50.45
N VAL A 192 27.20 1.41 49.50
CA VAL A 192 26.85 1.66 48.09
C VAL A 192 25.72 0.72 47.65
N GLY A 193 24.56 1.28 47.46
CA GLY A 193 23.42 0.56 46.84
C GLY A 193 23.37 0.79 45.35
N VAL A 194 23.07 -0.28 44.61
CA VAL A 194 22.82 -0.17 43.16
C VAL A 194 21.31 -0.22 42.93
N VAL A 195 20.79 0.84 42.33
CA VAL A 195 19.40 0.86 41.88
C VAL A 195 19.36 0.40 40.43
N GLN A 196 18.91 -0.84 40.23
CA GLN A 196 18.59 -1.36 38.92
C GLN A 196 17.08 -1.56 38.80
N VAL A 197 16.53 -1.16 37.67
CA VAL A 197 15.11 -1.44 37.37
C VAL A 197 15.02 -2.90 36.92
N GLY A 198 14.82 -3.80 37.87
CA GLY A 198 14.76 -5.26 37.63
C GLY A 198 13.43 -5.73 37.07
N LYS A 199 13.02 -5.22 35.88
CA LYS A 199 11.77 -5.62 35.21
C LYS A 199 11.98 -6.61 34.06
N THR A 200 12.93 -7.54 34.19
CA THR A 200 13.27 -8.50 33.12
C THR A 200 12.07 -9.38 32.71
N ALA A 201 11.22 -9.76 33.63
CA ALA A 201 10.02 -10.57 33.36
C ALA A 201 8.99 -9.78 32.50
N ASP A 202 8.81 -8.48 32.80
CA ASP A 202 7.90 -7.59 32.04
C ASP A 202 8.38 -7.42 30.59
N PHE A 203 9.70 -7.27 30.39
CA PHE A 203 10.29 -7.16 29.04
C PHE A 203 10.16 -8.47 28.25
N GLN A 204 10.31 -9.64 28.89
CA GLN A 204 10.09 -10.91 28.21
C GLN A 204 8.65 -11.08 27.77
N THR A 205 7.69 -10.73 28.63
CA THR A 205 6.27 -10.78 28.30
C THR A 205 5.94 -9.83 27.14
N ALA A 206 6.42 -8.59 27.18
CA ALA A 206 6.24 -7.63 26.12
C ALA A 206 6.84 -8.10 24.79
N SER A 207 8.04 -8.69 24.82
CA SER A 207 8.69 -9.27 23.64
C SER A 207 7.90 -10.43 23.04
N GLN A 208 7.33 -11.31 23.87
CA GLN A 208 6.49 -12.42 23.39
C GLN A 208 5.19 -11.92 22.76
N LEU A 209 4.56 -10.90 23.34
CA LEU A 209 3.38 -10.26 22.76
C LEU A 209 3.71 -9.60 21.40
N MET A 210 4.86 -8.94 21.30
CA MET A 210 5.33 -8.31 20.06
C MET A 210 5.52 -9.35 18.95
N ILE A 211 6.18 -10.47 19.24
CA ILE A 211 6.36 -11.58 18.27
C ILE A 211 5.01 -12.14 17.84
N GLY A 212 4.05 -12.28 18.75
CA GLY A 212 2.69 -12.73 18.42
C GLY A 212 1.95 -11.75 17.48
N LEU A 213 2.09 -10.43 17.73
CA LEU A 213 1.53 -9.39 16.87
C LEU A 213 2.19 -9.35 15.49
N GLU A 214 3.53 -9.43 15.43
CA GLU A 214 4.28 -9.49 14.17
C GLU A 214 3.84 -10.67 13.31
N LYS A 215 3.67 -11.84 13.92
CA LYS A 215 3.21 -13.04 13.24
C LYS A 215 1.81 -12.83 12.65
N ARG A 216 0.86 -12.32 13.45
CA ARG A 216 -0.52 -12.07 13.03
C ARG A 216 -0.59 -11.03 11.90
N ILE A 217 0.19 -9.94 11.99
CA ILE A 217 0.27 -8.93 10.95
C ILE A 217 0.89 -9.54 9.67
N SER A 218 1.98 -10.29 9.80
CA SER A 218 2.63 -10.95 8.65
C SER A 218 1.68 -11.89 7.92
N GLU A 219 0.93 -12.72 8.65
CA GLU A 219 -0.10 -13.58 8.08
C GLU A 219 -1.21 -12.76 7.39
N GLY A 220 -1.66 -11.66 8.00
CA GLY A 220 -2.66 -10.76 7.43
C GLY A 220 -2.21 -10.08 6.14
N PHE A 221 -0.92 -9.74 6.02
CA PHE A 221 -0.33 -9.18 4.82
C PHE A 221 0.15 -10.24 3.81
N LEU A 222 -0.13 -11.52 4.07
CA LEU A 222 0.27 -12.65 3.23
C LEU A 222 1.80 -12.74 3.02
N ILE A 223 2.56 -12.31 4.01
CA ILE A 223 4.00 -12.48 4.01
C ILE A 223 4.29 -13.93 4.38
N LEU A 224 4.75 -14.71 3.39
CA LEU A 224 5.17 -16.07 3.65
C LEU A 224 6.45 -16.06 4.48
N ASN A 225 6.38 -16.57 5.70
CA ASN A 225 7.55 -17.07 6.39
C ASN A 225 7.91 -18.42 5.76
N VAL A 226 8.70 -18.40 4.69
CA VAL A 226 9.37 -19.60 4.24
C VAL A 226 10.25 -20.03 5.40
N ARG A 227 9.90 -21.14 6.04
CA ARG A 227 10.73 -21.69 7.11
C ARG A 227 12.09 -22.02 6.51
N ASP A 228 13.10 -21.26 6.89
CA ASP A 228 14.52 -21.56 6.66
C ASP A 228 14.90 -22.81 7.51
N SER A 229 14.28 -23.94 7.24
CA SER A 229 14.75 -25.20 7.82
C SER A 229 15.54 -25.95 6.75
N GLU A 230 16.76 -26.30 7.07
CA GLU A 230 17.66 -27.14 6.22
C GLU A 230 17.05 -28.48 5.80
N ARG A 231 15.82 -28.78 6.25
CA ARG A 231 15.08 -30.04 6.02
C ARG A 231 13.67 -29.83 5.46
N THR A 232 13.41 -28.72 4.75
CA THR A 232 12.11 -28.53 4.07
C THR A 232 12.00 -29.55 2.95
N THR A 233 11.00 -30.42 3.02
CA THR A 233 10.74 -31.38 1.95
C THR A 233 10.08 -30.68 0.75
N ALA A 234 10.28 -31.22 -0.45
CA ALA A 234 9.64 -30.69 -1.65
C ALA A 234 8.10 -30.65 -1.52
N GLU A 235 7.51 -31.55 -0.72
CA GLU A 235 6.08 -31.61 -0.45
C GLU A 235 5.62 -30.48 0.49
N GLU A 236 6.41 -30.10 1.49
CA GLU A 236 6.10 -28.92 2.34
C GLU A 236 6.13 -27.63 1.54
N VAL A 237 7.11 -27.45 0.66
CA VAL A 237 7.17 -26.28 -0.24
C VAL A 237 5.93 -26.23 -1.13
N ARG A 238 5.50 -27.37 -1.66
CA ARG A 238 4.30 -27.48 -2.48
C ARG A 238 3.02 -27.18 -1.71
N MET A 239 2.87 -27.68 -0.49
CA MET A 239 1.72 -27.40 0.38
C MET A 239 1.65 -25.92 0.73
N THR A 240 2.78 -25.32 1.15
CA THR A 240 2.86 -23.88 1.45
C THR A 240 2.51 -23.02 0.23
N GLN A 241 2.93 -23.45 -0.96
CA GLN A 241 2.57 -22.78 -2.20
C GLN A 241 1.07 -22.89 -2.50
N LEU A 242 0.44 -24.05 -2.29
CA LEU A 242 -1.00 -24.25 -2.46
C LEU A 242 -1.82 -23.40 -1.47
N GLU A 243 -1.40 -23.33 -0.20
CA GLU A 243 -2.04 -22.48 0.81
C GLU A 243 -1.97 -20.99 0.41
N LEU A 244 -0.80 -20.54 -0.07
CA LEU A 244 -0.66 -19.18 -0.58
C LEU A 244 -1.59 -18.91 -1.75
N GLU A 245 -1.65 -19.82 -2.70
CA GLU A 245 -2.50 -19.69 -3.88
C GLU A 245 -3.99 -19.62 -3.51
N GLN A 246 -4.42 -20.41 -2.53
CA GLN A 246 -5.77 -20.34 -1.99
C GLN A 246 -6.04 -18.99 -1.32
N SER A 247 -5.11 -18.50 -0.51
CA SER A 247 -5.20 -17.19 0.16
C SER A 247 -5.21 -16.03 -0.83
N LEU A 248 -4.44 -16.13 -1.91
CA LEU A 248 -4.37 -15.13 -2.99
C LEU A 248 -5.53 -15.22 -3.98
N GLY A 249 -6.27 -16.34 -4.00
CA GLY A 249 -7.32 -16.58 -4.99
C GLY A 249 -8.40 -15.49 -5.04
N GLY A 250 -8.77 -14.94 -3.88
CA GLY A 250 -9.69 -13.82 -3.77
C GLY A 250 -9.13 -12.53 -4.39
N LEU A 251 -7.85 -12.25 -4.16
CA LEU A 251 -7.17 -11.08 -4.73
C LEU A 251 -7.03 -11.17 -6.25
N PHE A 252 -6.68 -12.34 -6.77
CA PHE A 252 -6.62 -12.56 -8.22
C PHE A 252 -7.98 -12.39 -8.88
N SER A 253 -9.05 -12.88 -8.26
CA SER A 253 -10.40 -12.70 -8.75
C SER A 253 -10.78 -11.22 -8.81
N LEU A 254 -10.53 -10.48 -7.75
CA LEU A 254 -10.78 -9.05 -7.67
C LEU A 254 -10.02 -8.27 -8.75
N LEU A 255 -8.68 -8.48 -8.84
CA LEU A 255 -7.85 -7.84 -9.85
C LEU A 255 -8.23 -8.23 -11.27
N THR A 256 -8.71 -9.45 -11.48
CA THR A 256 -9.21 -9.88 -12.79
C THR A 256 -10.44 -9.07 -13.19
N VAL A 257 -11.39 -8.88 -12.29
CA VAL A 257 -12.64 -8.18 -12.58
C VAL A 257 -12.44 -6.65 -12.67
N GLU A 258 -11.75 -6.07 -11.70
CA GLU A 258 -11.62 -4.60 -11.62
C GLU A 258 -10.48 -4.04 -12.49
N PHE A 259 -9.45 -4.82 -12.78
CA PHE A 259 -8.29 -4.36 -13.55
C PHE A 259 -8.12 -5.07 -14.90
N LEU A 260 -7.93 -6.40 -14.90
CA LEU A 260 -7.49 -7.11 -16.11
C LEU A 260 -8.54 -7.10 -17.22
N ILE A 261 -9.82 -7.33 -16.91
CA ILE A 261 -10.90 -7.30 -17.90
C ILE A 261 -11.09 -5.90 -18.50
N PRO A 262 -11.23 -4.81 -17.71
CA PRO A 262 -11.31 -3.46 -18.27
C PRO A 262 -10.06 -3.05 -19.06
N TYR A 263 -8.87 -3.39 -18.56
CA TYR A 263 -7.61 -3.16 -19.25
C TYR A 263 -7.58 -3.85 -20.63
N LEU A 264 -7.92 -5.14 -20.67
CA LEU A 264 -7.97 -5.91 -21.91
C LEU A 264 -8.99 -5.34 -22.91
N ASN A 265 -10.20 -5.02 -22.45
CA ASN A 265 -11.24 -4.43 -23.30
C ASN A 265 -10.78 -3.09 -23.90
N ARG A 266 -10.12 -2.25 -23.11
CA ARG A 266 -9.57 -0.98 -23.59
C ARG A 266 -8.44 -1.20 -24.59
N THR A 267 -7.50 -2.09 -24.29
CA THR A 267 -6.36 -2.41 -25.17
C THR A 267 -6.84 -2.97 -26.50
N LEU A 268 -7.76 -3.93 -26.49
CA LEU A 268 -8.36 -4.47 -27.73
C LEU A 268 -9.03 -3.39 -28.57
N LEU A 269 -9.77 -2.50 -27.93
CA LEU A 269 -10.43 -1.38 -28.65
C LEU A 269 -9.39 -0.44 -29.29
N VAL A 270 -8.30 -0.13 -28.59
CA VAL A 270 -7.23 0.73 -29.13
C VAL A 270 -6.54 0.05 -30.29
N LEU A 271 -6.16 -1.24 -30.17
CA LEU A 271 -5.51 -2.01 -31.24
C LEU A 271 -6.41 -2.18 -32.48
N GLN A 272 -7.73 -2.37 -32.28
CA GLN A 272 -8.70 -2.39 -33.38
C GLN A 272 -8.84 -1.05 -34.08
N ARG A 273 -8.80 0.06 -33.33
CA ARG A 273 -8.84 1.42 -33.92
C ARG A 273 -7.59 1.79 -34.69
N SER A 274 -6.45 1.28 -34.26
CA SER A 274 -5.16 1.46 -34.97
C SER A 274 -4.95 0.47 -36.12
N ASN A 275 -5.93 -0.39 -36.42
CA ASN A 275 -5.87 -1.46 -37.44
C ASN A 275 -4.72 -2.45 -37.23
N GLN A 276 -4.21 -2.57 -36.01
CA GLN A 276 -3.17 -3.58 -35.66
C GLN A 276 -3.75 -4.99 -35.51
N ILE A 277 -5.03 -5.07 -35.15
CA ILE A 277 -5.77 -6.34 -35.11
C ILE A 277 -7.11 -6.19 -35.85
N PRO A 278 -7.61 -7.28 -36.48
CA PRO A 278 -8.91 -7.27 -37.12
C PRO A 278 -10.02 -7.03 -36.10
N LYS A 279 -11.16 -6.51 -36.55
CA LYS A 279 -12.35 -6.39 -35.70
C LYS A 279 -12.84 -7.79 -35.32
N LEU A 280 -12.76 -8.10 -34.02
CA LEU A 280 -13.26 -9.38 -33.51
C LEU A 280 -14.79 -9.40 -33.51
N PRO A 281 -15.42 -10.44 -34.04
CA PRO A 281 -16.87 -10.59 -34.00
C PRO A 281 -17.32 -10.73 -32.53
N LYS A 282 -18.21 -9.84 -32.09
CA LYS A 282 -18.63 -9.75 -30.66
C LYS A 282 -19.34 -11.02 -30.16
N ASP A 283 -19.97 -11.77 -31.06
CA ASP A 283 -20.79 -12.93 -30.71
C ASP A 283 -20.00 -14.25 -30.70
N ILE A 284 -18.81 -14.28 -31.31
CA ILE A 284 -18.02 -15.50 -31.50
C ILE A 284 -16.82 -15.55 -30.55
N VAL A 285 -16.22 -14.40 -30.24
CA VAL A 285 -14.99 -14.31 -29.44
C VAL A 285 -15.26 -13.65 -28.10
N ARG A 286 -15.13 -14.43 -27.02
CA ARG A 286 -15.11 -13.90 -25.65
C ARG A 286 -13.70 -14.04 -25.10
N PRO A 287 -13.01 -12.93 -24.79
CA PRO A 287 -11.71 -13.02 -24.18
C PRO A 287 -11.82 -13.69 -22.80
N ARG A 288 -11.01 -14.72 -22.58
CA ARG A 288 -10.91 -15.42 -21.30
C ARG A 288 -9.53 -15.15 -20.70
N ILE A 289 -9.52 -14.56 -19.52
CA ILE A 289 -8.27 -14.35 -18.78
C ILE A 289 -7.97 -15.63 -18.02
N VAL A 290 -6.80 -16.20 -18.27
CA VAL A 290 -6.26 -17.35 -17.54
C VAL A 290 -5.08 -16.83 -16.75
N ALA A 291 -5.25 -16.60 -15.45
CA ALA A 291 -4.23 -16.08 -14.56
C ALA A 291 -4.25 -16.81 -13.21
N GLY A 292 -3.12 -16.88 -12.54
CA GLY A 292 -2.99 -17.42 -11.18
C GLY A 292 -3.36 -18.90 -11.06
N VAL A 293 -4.16 -19.21 -10.05
CA VAL A 293 -4.56 -20.58 -9.67
C VAL A 293 -5.15 -21.40 -10.85
N ASN A 294 -5.89 -20.76 -11.74
CA ASN A 294 -6.46 -21.44 -12.93
C ASN A 294 -5.40 -21.91 -13.94
N GLN A 295 -4.21 -21.30 -13.93
CA GLN A 295 -3.11 -21.73 -14.81
C GLN A 295 -2.38 -22.94 -14.23
N LEU A 296 -2.30 -23.05 -12.92
CA LEU A 296 -1.67 -24.16 -12.20
C LEU A 296 -2.53 -25.43 -12.26
N GLY A 297 -3.87 -25.28 -12.14
CA GLY A 297 -4.82 -26.39 -12.37
C GLY A 297 -4.67 -27.01 -13.75
N ARG A 298 -4.39 -26.21 -14.78
CA ARG A 298 -4.12 -26.74 -16.14
C ARG A 298 -2.82 -27.51 -16.27
N GLY A 299 -1.78 -27.17 -15.47
CA GLY A 299 -0.57 -27.96 -15.39
C GLY A 299 -0.82 -29.36 -14.81
N GLN A 300 -1.68 -29.44 -13.80
CA GLN A 300 -2.12 -30.71 -13.21
C GLN A 300 -3.01 -31.49 -14.18
N ASP A 301 -3.93 -30.84 -14.88
CA ASP A 301 -4.79 -31.45 -15.91
C ASP A 301 -3.92 -32.01 -17.08
N ALA A 302 -2.90 -31.27 -17.49
CA ALA A 302 -1.95 -31.75 -18.51
C ALA A 302 -1.14 -32.96 -18.05
N GLN A 303 -0.70 -32.98 -16.79
CA GLN A 303 -0.03 -34.15 -16.20
C GLN A 303 -0.97 -35.33 -16.04
N ALA A 304 -2.19 -35.11 -15.58
CA ALA A 304 -3.21 -36.14 -15.45
C ALA A 304 -3.57 -36.73 -16.85
N LEU A 305 -3.69 -35.86 -17.87
CA LEU A 305 -3.93 -36.30 -19.25
C LEU A 305 -2.74 -37.09 -19.80
N THR A 306 -1.50 -36.68 -19.50
CA THR A 306 -0.28 -37.40 -19.93
C THR A 306 -0.18 -38.77 -19.24
N GLN A 307 -0.51 -38.84 -17.93
CA GLN A 307 -0.58 -40.12 -17.21
C GLN A 307 -1.67 -41.02 -17.77
N PHE A 308 -2.85 -40.47 -18.07
CA PHE A 308 -3.95 -41.22 -18.67
C PHE A 308 -3.56 -41.77 -20.06
N MET A 309 -2.94 -40.96 -20.90
CA MET A 309 -2.46 -41.39 -22.23
C MET A 309 -1.29 -42.38 -22.15
N GLY A 310 -0.51 -42.37 -21.08
CA GLY A 310 0.58 -43.37 -20.86
C GLY A 310 0.08 -44.70 -20.28
N THR A 311 -1.21 -44.78 -19.91
CA THR A 311 -1.85 -45.99 -19.33
C THR A 311 -2.70 -46.76 -20.38
N ILE A 312 -2.90 -46.17 -21.56
CA ILE A 312 -3.54 -46.77 -22.74
C ILE A 312 -2.46 -47.23 -23.70
#